data_03f2fc8987a930ecfac0642263c8428d
#
_entry.id   03f2fc8987a930ecfac0642263c8428d
#
_cell.length_a   1.000
_cell.length_b   1.000
_cell.length_c   1.000
_cell.angle_alpha   90.00
_cell.angle_beta   90.00
_cell.angle_gamma   90.00
#
_symmetry.space_group_name_H-M   'P 1'
#
loop_
_entity.id
_entity.type
_entity.pdbx_description
1 polymer ?
#
loop_
_entity_poly.entity_id
_entity_poly.type
_entity_poly.pdbx_seq_one_letter_code
_entity_poly.pdbx_strand_id
1 'polypeptide(L)'
;MDYTYLLYIAIILIFTKAFGLLSKVIKLPQVVGALVAGIILGPVCLNLVSLDNAPILSNLSEIGVIVLMFVAGLETDIREMKKCGLASSIIALIGVIVPLVGGAATAFLFGTADPTLSTSTFLQDVFVGVILTATSVSITVETLKELGKLNTRAGNAILGAALIDDVLGIIALTVITSLADPESGNIGIVILKILGFFAFALLFGVFFHFVFNKWTQRTEENQRRYVIVSFALCLLFAYVAEEFFGVADITGSFVAGLVISSTSKTKYIAHRFDTMSYLLLSPVFFASIGLKVELPKMSMTIIAFA
;
A
#
# COMPACT_ATOMS: atom_id res chain seq x y z
N MET A 1 17.58 -26.46 9.44
CA MET A 1 17.08 -25.08 9.25
C MET A 1 17.80 -24.51 8.05
N ASP A 2 17.08 -24.01 7.09
CA ASP A 2 17.67 -23.36 5.92
C ASP A 2 17.93 -21.89 6.23
N TYR A 3 19.18 -21.46 6.20
CA TYR A 3 19.60 -20.07 6.47
C TYR A 3 19.68 -19.22 5.19
N THR A 4 19.24 -19.73 4.06
CA THR A 4 19.31 -19.06 2.73
C THR A 4 18.57 -17.70 2.75
N TYR A 5 17.53 -17.56 3.57
CA TYR A 5 16.83 -16.29 3.72
C TYR A 5 17.73 -15.14 4.22
N LEU A 6 18.74 -15.43 5.07
CA LEU A 6 19.69 -14.40 5.52
C LEU A 6 20.55 -13.89 4.36
N LEU A 7 20.99 -14.81 3.48
CA LEU A 7 21.73 -14.44 2.29
C LEU A 7 20.85 -13.60 1.35
N TYR A 8 19.58 -13.98 1.17
CA TYR A 8 18.63 -13.24 0.33
C TYR A 8 18.40 -11.83 0.87
N ILE A 9 18.19 -11.66 2.16
CA ILE A 9 18.05 -10.33 2.78
C ILE A 9 19.32 -9.50 2.54
N ALA A 10 20.52 -10.07 2.76
CA ALA A 10 21.77 -9.35 2.54
C ALA A 10 21.93 -8.89 1.09
N ILE A 11 21.64 -9.76 0.12
CA ILE A 11 21.69 -9.45 -1.32
C ILE A 11 20.68 -8.34 -1.64
N ILE A 12 19.43 -8.46 -1.18
CA ILE A 12 18.39 -7.45 -1.38
C ILE A 12 18.86 -6.09 -0.85
N LEU A 13 19.38 -6.03 0.37
CA LEU A 13 19.84 -4.77 0.96
C LEU A 13 20.99 -4.13 0.18
N ILE A 14 21.95 -4.91 -0.28
CA ILE A 14 23.08 -4.41 -1.10
C ILE A 14 22.57 -3.88 -2.43
N PHE A 15 21.77 -4.66 -3.14
CA PHE A 15 21.28 -4.29 -4.47
C PHE A 15 20.32 -3.11 -4.42
N THR A 16 19.35 -3.10 -3.50
CA THR A 16 18.41 -1.96 -3.36
C THR A 16 19.15 -0.69 -3.03
N LYS A 17 20.18 -0.75 -2.19
CA LYS A 17 21.00 0.43 -1.88
C LYS A 17 21.82 0.90 -3.08
N ALA A 18 22.46 -0.01 -3.79
CA ALA A 18 23.26 0.31 -4.97
C ALA A 18 22.39 0.94 -6.08
N PHE A 19 21.27 0.31 -6.42
CA PHE A 19 20.35 0.81 -7.44
C PHE A 19 19.60 2.07 -6.98
N GLY A 20 19.29 2.21 -5.70
CA GLY A 20 18.73 3.44 -5.13
C GLY A 20 19.68 4.63 -5.26
N LEU A 21 20.98 4.43 -5.06
CA LEU A 21 21.99 5.47 -5.31
C LEU A 21 22.09 5.80 -6.79
N LEU A 22 22.03 4.79 -7.68
CA LEU A 22 22.04 4.99 -9.12
C LEU A 22 20.81 5.78 -9.58
N SER A 23 19.62 5.47 -9.05
CA SER A 23 18.39 6.24 -9.34
C SER A 23 18.53 7.72 -8.98
N LYS A 24 19.19 8.07 -7.88
CA LYS A 24 19.47 9.46 -7.53
C LYS A 24 20.33 10.19 -8.55
N VAL A 25 21.31 9.51 -9.15
CA VAL A 25 22.16 10.10 -10.21
C VAL A 25 21.33 10.55 -11.40
N ILE A 26 20.29 9.78 -11.75
CA ILE A 26 19.36 10.10 -12.84
C ILE A 26 18.13 10.90 -12.37
N LYS A 27 18.17 11.43 -11.14
CA LYS A 27 17.12 12.26 -10.52
C LYS A 27 15.78 11.54 -10.35
N LEU A 28 15.79 10.23 -10.18
CA LEU A 28 14.62 9.43 -9.80
C LEU A 28 14.64 9.11 -8.31
N PRO A 29 13.46 8.89 -7.68
CA PRO A 29 13.37 8.41 -6.30
C PRO A 29 14.09 7.08 -6.08
N GLN A 30 14.64 6.86 -4.89
CA GLN A 30 15.35 5.62 -4.54
C GLN A 30 14.44 4.37 -4.65
N VAL A 31 13.15 4.55 -4.40
CA VAL A 31 12.16 3.48 -4.53
C VAL A 31 12.17 2.83 -5.91
N VAL A 32 12.38 3.63 -6.97
CA VAL A 32 12.51 3.11 -8.35
C VAL A 32 13.71 2.16 -8.48
N GLY A 33 14.84 2.55 -7.89
CA GLY A 33 16.03 1.70 -7.85
C GLY A 33 15.80 0.39 -7.09
N ALA A 34 15.04 0.44 -5.99
CA ALA A 34 14.73 -0.75 -5.21
C ALA A 34 13.82 -1.73 -5.98
N LEU A 35 12.83 -1.21 -6.73
CA LEU A 35 11.98 -2.01 -7.63
C LEU A 35 12.81 -2.68 -8.73
N VAL A 36 13.68 -1.90 -9.41
CA VAL A 36 14.57 -2.42 -10.46
C VAL A 36 15.53 -3.46 -9.90
N ALA A 37 16.07 -3.26 -8.70
CA ALA A 37 16.89 -4.25 -8.02
C ALA A 37 16.13 -5.57 -7.82
N GLY A 38 14.85 -5.50 -7.40
CA GLY A 38 13.99 -6.68 -7.27
C GLY A 38 13.78 -7.40 -8.60
N ILE A 39 13.49 -6.70 -9.70
CA ILE A 39 13.33 -7.28 -11.04
C ILE A 39 14.63 -8.01 -11.48
N ILE A 40 15.78 -7.36 -11.24
CA ILE A 40 17.09 -7.95 -11.62
C ILE A 40 17.39 -9.21 -10.79
N LEU A 41 17.10 -9.21 -9.50
CA LEU A 41 17.33 -10.35 -8.60
C LEU A 41 16.31 -11.47 -8.81
N GLY A 42 15.14 -11.16 -9.35
CA GLY A 42 14.01 -12.05 -9.53
C GLY A 42 14.10 -12.97 -10.76
N PRO A 43 13.00 -13.70 -11.05
CA PRO A 43 12.95 -14.74 -12.09
C PRO A 43 13.10 -14.16 -13.49
N VAL A 44 12.84 -12.88 -13.69
CA VAL A 44 12.95 -12.22 -15.00
C VAL A 44 14.38 -12.11 -15.50
N CYS A 45 15.36 -11.91 -14.59
CA CYS A 45 16.76 -11.66 -14.97
C CYS A 45 17.72 -12.71 -14.39
N LEU A 46 18.14 -12.53 -13.15
CA LEU A 46 19.21 -13.37 -12.57
C LEU A 46 18.71 -14.60 -11.82
N ASN A 47 17.45 -14.61 -11.42
CA ASN A 47 16.82 -15.67 -10.61
C ASN A 47 17.66 -16.07 -9.38
N LEU A 48 18.25 -15.07 -8.72
CA LEU A 48 19.10 -15.27 -7.54
C LEU A 48 18.28 -15.36 -6.25
N VAL A 49 17.11 -14.71 -6.21
CA VAL A 49 16.23 -14.66 -5.04
C VAL A 49 14.85 -15.16 -5.46
N SER A 50 14.37 -16.22 -4.78
CA SER A 50 13.02 -16.77 -4.96
C SER A 50 12.21 -16.58 -3.69
N LEU A 51 11.02 -16.02 -3.81
CA LEU A 51 10.08 -15.85 -2.70
C LEU A 51 9.50 -17.20 -2.26
N ASP A 52 9.32 -18.14 -3.18
CA ASP A 52 8.80 -19.50 -2.89
C ASP A 52 9.74 -20.27 -1.96
N ASN A 53 11.04 -20.06 -2.11
CA ASN A 53 12.06 -20.71 -1.28
C ASN A 53 12.29 -20.01 0.06
N ALA A 54 11.71 -18.83 0.27
CA ALA A 54 11.87 -18.04 1.48
C ALA A 54 10.57 -17.28 1.86
N PRO A 55 9.53 -17.98 2.36
CA PRO A 55 8.24 -17.35 2.74
C PRO A 55 8.40 -16.23 3.77
N ILE A 56 9.46 -16.26 4.56
CA ILE A 56 9.79 -15.21 5.53
C ILE A 56 10.00 -13.85 4.85
N LEU A 57 10.46 -13.80 3.61
CA LEU A 57 10.63 -12.56 2.86
C LEU A 57 9.28 -11.93 2.51
N SER A 58 8.28 -12.74 2.18
CA SER A 58 6.91 -12.24 1.93
C SER A 58 6.32 -11.63 3.19
N ASN A 59 6.39 -12.33 4.32
CA ASN A 59 5.89 -11.84 5.60
C ASN A 59 6.64 -10.57 6.05
N LEU A 60 7.96 -10.52 5.84
CA LEU A 60 8.76 -9.35 6.16
C LEU A 60 8.41 -8.14 5.26
N SER A 61 8.10 -8.41 4.01
CA SER A 61 7.61 -7.41 3.05
C SER A 61 6.25 -6.83 3.47
N GLU A 62 5.31 -7.67 3.90
CA GLU A 62 4.00 -7.24 4.41
C GLU A 62 4.14 -6.38 5.66
N ILE A 63 4.93 -6.81 6.65
CA ILE A 63 5.24 -5.98 7.82
C ILE A 63 5.91 -4.67 7.36
N GLY A 64 6.72 -4.72 6.32
CA GLY A 64 7.39 -3.55 5.75
C GLY A 64 6.43 -2.48 5.28
N VAL A 65 5.45 -2.85 4.48
CA VAL A 65 4.45 -1.88 3.98
C VAL A 65 3.53 -1.39 5.09
N ILE A 66 3.13 -2.26 6.02
CA ILE A 66 2.33 -1.89 7.19
C ILE A 66 3.05 -0.81 8.02
N VAL A 67 4.34 -1.01 8.32
CA VAL A 67 5.14 -0.03 9.07
C VAL A 67 5.35 1.27 8.29
N LEU A 68 5.60 1.18 6.98
CA LEU A 68 5.75 2.35 6.12
C LEU A 68 4.48 3.22 6.14
N MET A 69 3.31 2.61 6.01
CA MET A 69 2.03 3.31 6.05
C MET A 69 1.70 3.86 7.44
N PHE A 70 2.08 3.14 8.50
CA PHE A 70 1.98 3.65 9.86
C PHE A 70 2.80 4.92 10.07
N VAL A 71 4.05 4.95 9.59
CA VAL A 71 4.92 6.15 9.65
C VAL A 71 4.30 7.30 8.86
N ALA A 72 3.77 7.04 7.66
CA ALA A 72 3.05 8.04 6.88
C ALA A 72 1.86 8.64 7.66
N GLY A 73 1.09 7.78 8.35
CA GLY A 73 0.01 8.21 9.22
C GLY A 73 0.48 9.06 10.41
N LEU A 74 1.60 8.68 11.05
CA LEU A 74 2.21 9.47 12.13
C LEU A 74 2.65 10.86 11.67
N GLU A 75 3.17 10.97 10.45
CA GLU A 75 3.66 12.22 9.88
C GLU A 75 2.56 13.09 9.27
N THR A 76 1.36 12.55 9.08
CA THR A 76 0.23 13.27 8.45
C THR A 76 -0.47 14.20 9.44
N ASP A 77 -0.73 15.45 9.03
CA ASP A 77 -1.54 16.40 9.78
C ASP A 77 -3.03 16.22 9.42
N ILE A 78 -3.80 15.70 10.38
CA ILE A 78 -5.25 15.47 10.25
C ILE A 78 -6.01 16.77 9.89
N ARG A 79 -5.56 17.94 10.38
CA ARG A 79 -6.24 19.22 10.12
C ARG A 79 -6.05 19.64 8.65
N GLU A 80 -4.84 19.50 8.14
CA GLU A 80 -4.56 19.79 6.73
C GLU A 80 -5.23 18.76 5.80
N MET A 81 -5.25 17.49 6.17
CA MET A 81 -5.95 16.44 5.42
C MET A 81 -7.46 16.73 5.33
N LYS A 82 -8.11 17.17 6.42
CA LYS A 82 -9.51 17.57 6.40
C LYS A 82 -9.80 18.75 5.46
N LYS A 83 -8.89 19.72 5.36
CA LYS A 83 -9.04 20.85 4.43
C LYS A 83 -8.97 20.42 2.97
N CYS A 84 -8.27 19.33 2.67
CA CYS A 84 -8.10 18.80 1.34
C CYS A 84 -9.18 17.77 0.94
N GLY A 85 -10.11 17.42 1.84
CA GLY A 85 -11.06 16.31 1.66
C GLY A 85 -11.84 16.37 0.35
N LEU A 86 -12.38 17.55 -0.05
CA LEU A 86 -13.08 17.69 -1.33
C LEU A 86 -12.13 17.47 -2.53
N ALA A 87 -10.94 18.04 -2.48
CA ALA A 87 -9.95 17.85 -3.54
C ALA A 87 -9.54 16.37 -3.65
N SER A 88 -9.28 15.71 -2.51
CA SER A 88 -8.96 14.28 -2.45
C SER A 88 -10.08 13.42 -3.06
N SER A 89 -11.34 13.73 -2.73
CA SER A 89 -12.49 12.98 -3.27
C SER A 89 -12.63 13.14 -4.79
N ILE A 90 -12.43 14.35 -5.32
CA ILE A 90 -12.48 14.59 -6.77
C ILE A 90 -11.31 13.89 -7.47
N ILE A 91 -10.10 13.97 -6.91
CA ILE A 91 -8.92 13.32 -7.47
C ILE A 91 -9.11 11.80 -7.50
N ALA A 92 -9.58 11.19 -6.40
CA ALA A 92 -9.85 9.76 -6.32
C ALA A 92 -10.91 9.33 -7.35
N LEU A 93 -12.02 10.06 -7.44
CA LEU A 93 -13.10 9.73 -8.38
C LEU A 93 -12.61 9.75 -9.84
N ILE A 94 -11.85 10.78 -10.22
CA ILE A 94 -11.26 10.88 -11.55
C ILE A 94 -10.20 9.80 -11.75
N GLY A 95 -9.38 9.55 -10.71
CA GLY A 95 -8.34 8.52 -10.69
C GLY A 95 -8.87 7.11 -10.87
N VAL A 96 -10.10 6.84 -10.45
CA VAL A 96 -10.79 5.55 -10.71
C VAL A 96 -11.47 5.54 -12.09
N ILE A 97 -12.25 6.57 -12.42
CA ILE A 97 -13.07 6.57 -13.64
C ILE A 97 -12.21 6.56 -14.91
N VAL A 98 -11.14 7.36 -14.95
CA VAL A 98 -10.32 7.50 -16.16
C VAL A 98 -9.59 6.20 -16.51
N PRO A 99 -8.86 5.52 -15.59
CA PRO A 99 -8.24 4.23 -15.89
C PRO A 99 -9.27 3.12 -16.15
N LEU A 100 -10.39 3.12 -15.44
CA LEU A 100 -11.47 2.15 -15.66
C LEU A 100 -12.02 2.23 -17.09
N VAL A 101 -12.39 3.42 -17.53
CA VAL A 101 -12.94 3.62 -18.88
C VAL A 101 -11.86 3.44 -19.94
N GLY A 102 -10.66 4.00 -19.71
CA GLY A 102 -9.54 3.87 -20.64
C GLY A 102 -9.08 2.42 -20.79
N GLY A 103 -8.94 1.70 -19.69
CA GLY A 103 -8.55 0.29 -19.69
C GLY A 103 -9.60 -0.60 -20.35
N ALA A 104 -10.87 -0.44 -20.01
CA ALA A 104 -11.95 -1.18 -20.65
C ALA A 104 -12.03 -0.89 -22.17
N ALA A 105 -11.92 0.36 -22.58
CA ALA A 105 -11.90 0.73 -23.99
C ALA A 105 -10.69 0.14 -24.73
N THR A 106 -9.52 0.15 -24.11
CA THR A 106 -8.31 -0.45 -24.69
C THR A 106 -8.46 -1.95 -24.82
N ALA A 107 -8.95 -2.64 -23.77
CA ALA A 107 -9.21 -4.07 -23.80
C ALA A 107 -10.19 -4.46 -24.91
N PHE A 108 -11.27 -3.71 -25.05
CA PHE A 108 -12.25 -3.89 -26.13
C PHE A 108 -11.64 -3.71 -27.53
N LEU A 109 -10.84 -2.66 -27.72
CA LEU A 109 -10.21 -2.36 -29.02
C LEU A 109 -9.18 -3.43 -29.46
N PHE A 110 -8.45 -4.00 -28.49
CA PHE A 110 -7.46 -5.05 -28.76
C PHE A 110 -8.07 -6.46 -28.76
N GLY A 111 -9.36 -6.61 -28.40
CA GLY A 111 -10.05 -7.88 -28.38
C GLY A 111 -9.40 -8.87 -27.39
N THR A 112 -9.05 -8.41 -26.20
CA THR A 112 -8.37 -9.23 -25.17
C THR A 112 -9.28 -10.21 -24.46
N ALA A 113 -10.61 -10.02 -24.57
CA ALA A 113 -11.60 -10.90 -23.97
C ALA A 113 -11.55 -12.33 -24.57
N ASP A 114 -11.60 -13.32 -23.70
CA ASP A 114 -11.65 -14.74 -24.10
C ASP A 114 -13.11 -15.19 -24.26
N PRO A 115 -13.57 -15.48 -25.51
CA PRO A 115 -14.92 -15.90 -25.78
C PRO A 115 -15.26 -17.30 -25.24
N THR A 116 -14.28 -18.06 -24.78
CA THR A 116 -14.47 -19.40 -24.20
C THR A 116 -14.92 -19.38 -22.76
N LEU A 117 -14.75 -18.24 -22.08
CA LEU A 117 -15.17 -18.07 -20.69
C LEU A 117 -16.69 -17.85 -20.60
N SER A 118 -17.30 -18.31 -19.52
CA SER A 118 -18.74 -18.15 -19.25
C SER A 118 -19.17 -16.68 -19.02
N THR A 119 -18.20 -15.83 -18.66
CA THR A 119 -18.40 -14.39 -18.40
C THR A 119 -18.49 -13.62 -19.71
N SER A 120 -19.41 -12.65 -19.82
CA SER A 120 -19.53 -11.83 -21.01
C SER A 120 -18.24 -11.07 -21.34
N THR A 121 -17.92 -10.93 -22.63
CA THR A 121 -16.72 -10.22 -23.12
C THR A 121 -16.68 -8.78 -22.60
N PHE A 122 -17.81 -8.10 -22.51
CA PHE A 122 -17.93 -6.76 -21.94
C PHE A 122 -17.46 -6.71 -20.48
N LEU A 123 -17.86 -7.68 -19.63
CA LEU A 123 -17.42 -7.72 -18.24
C LEU A 123 -15.93 -8.02 -18.10
N GLN A 124 -15.37 -8.83 -19.00
CA GLN A 124 -13.93 -9.10 -19.05
C GLN A 124 -13.15 -7.82 -19.39
N ASP A 125 -13.59 -7.04 -20.38
CA ASP A 125 -12.96 -5.77 -20.73
C ASP A 125 -13.05 -4.75 -19.59
N VAL A 126 -14.23 -4.65 -18.93
CA VAL A 126 -14.39 -3.77 -17.76
C VAL A 126 -13.52 -4.24 -16.59
N PHE A 127 -13.34 -5.55 -16.40
CA PHE A 127 -12.44 -6.09 -15.37
C PHE A 127 -10.98 -5.65 -15.58
N VAL A 128 -10.50 -5.63 -16.84
CA VAL A 128 -9.19 -5.05 -17.18
C VAL A 128 -9.12 -3.58 -16.76
N GLY A 129 -10.18 -2.82 -17.03
CA GLY A 129 -10.29 -1.43 -16.56
C GLY A 129 -10.20 -1.31 -15.04
N VAL A 130 -10.89 -2.19 -14.28
CA VAL A 130 -10.82 -2.21 -12.81
C VAL A 130 -9.41 -2.52 -12.30
N ILE A 131 -8.70 -3.47 -12.92
CA ILE A 131 -7.30 -3.76 -12.55
C ILE A 131 -6.42 -2.51 -12.68
N LEU A 132 -6.62 -1.71 -13.72
CA LEU A 132 -5.84 -0.49 -13.95
C LEU A 132 -6.20 0.67 -13.01
N THR A 133 -7.30 0.60 -12.25
CA THR A 133 -7.61 1.61 -11.24
C THR A 133 -6.71 1.48 -10.01
N ALA A 134 -6.18 0.30 -9.74
CA ALA A 134 -5.40 0.07 -8.53
C ALA A 134 -4.09 0.88 -8.52
N THR A 135 -3.98 1.82 -7.60
CA THR A 135 -2.83 2.71 -7.45
C THR A 135 -1.98 2.31 -6.24
N SER A 136 -0.65 2.31 -6.36
CA SER A 136 0.24 2.00 -5.24
C SER A 136 0.38 3.19 -4.30
N VAL A 137 -0.34 3.16 -3.19
CA VAL A 137 -0.22 4.16 -2.11
C VAL A 137 1.19 4.17 -1.52
N SER A 138 1.79 3.00 -1.32
CA SER A 138 3.11 2.87 -0.67
C SER A 138 4.24 3.51 -1.49
N ILE A 139 4.26 3.33 -2.81
CA ILE A 139 5.23 3.97 -3.71
C ILE A 139 5.03 5.50 -3.69
N THR A 140 3.78 5.95 -3.71
CA THR A 140 3.43 7.36 -3.66
C THR A 140 3.90 8.01 -2.36
N VAL A 141 3.64 7.37 -1.21
CA VAL A 141 4.07 7.83 0.11
C VAL A 141 5.58 7.95 0.19
N GLU A 142 6.32 6.89 -0.20
CA GLU A 142 7.79 6.90 -0.12
C GLU A 142 8.39 7.95 -1.05
N THR A 143 7.84 8.10 -2.25
CA THR A 143 8.26 9.15 -3.19
C THR A 143 8.02 10.55 -2.62
N LEU A 144 6.84 10.83 -2.06
CA LEU A 144 6.52 12.11 -1.44
C LEU A 144 7.41 12.39 -0.23
N LYS A 145 7.72 11.36 0.56
CA LYS A 145 8.62 11.44 1.71
C LYS A 145 10.05 11.77 1.27
N GLU A 146 10.58 11.06 0.27
CA GLU A 146 11.92 11.30 -0.27
C GLU A 146 12.05 12.72 -0.87
N LEU A 147 11.01 13.23 -1.50
CA LEU A 147 10.95 14.60 -2.03
C LEU A 147 10.71 15.66 -0.93
N GLY A 148 10.46 15.28 0.32
CA GLY A 148 10.10 16.20 1.40
C GLY A 148 8.76 16.91 1.19
N LYS A 149 7.84 16.29 0.43
CA LYS A 149 6.54 16.86 0.05
C LYS A 149 5.34 16.19 0.73
N LEU A 150 5.56 15.19 1.58
CA LEU A 150 4.49 14.44 2.25
C LEU A 150 3.55 15.37 3.02
N ASN A 151 4.09 16.29 3.81
CA ASN A 151 3.34 17.22 4.67
C ASN A 151 2.93 18.53 3.96
N THR A 152 2.94 18.56 2.63
CA THR A 152 2.43 19.70 1.86
C THR A 152 0.92 19.54 1.61
N ARG A 153 0.26 20.65 1.22
CA ARG A 153 -1.16 20.59 0.81
C ARG A 153 -1.39 19.59 -0.33
N ALA A 154 -0.48 19.55 -1.31
CA ALA A 154 -0.53 18.58 -2.40
C ALA A 154 -0.32 17.15 -1.90
N GLY A 155 0.68 16.90 -1.03
CA GLY A 155 0.93 15.60 -0.42
C GLY A 155 -0.28 15.08 0.37
N ASN A 156 -0.87 15.92 1.22
CA ASN A 156 -2.09 15.56 1.98
C ASN A 156 -3.29 15.28 1.06
N ALA A 157 -3.44 16.02 -0.05
CA ALA A 157 -4.51 15.77 -1.01
C ALA A 157 -4.31 14.44 -1.75
N ILE A 158 -3.08 14.12 -2.15
CA ILE A 158 -2.71 12.86 -2.80
C ILE A 158 -2.92 11.68 -1.86
N LEU A 159 -2.47 11.77 -0.59
CA LEU A 159 -2.69 10.72 0.41
C LEU A 159 -4.16 10.47 0.67
N GLY A 160 -4.94 11.55 0.85
CA GLY A 160 -6.38 11.43 1.04
C GLY A 160 -7.08 10.81 -0.18
N ALA A 161 -6.63 11.17 -1.39
CA ALA A 161 -7.15 10.57 -2.62
C ALA A 161 -6.82 9.08 -2.71
N ALA A 162 -5.59 8.68 -2.40
CA ALA A 162 -5.16 7.28 -2.44
C ALA A 162 -5.95 6.39 -1.47
N LEU A 163 -6.25 6.88 -0.25
CA LEU A 163 -7.10 6.15 0.71
C LEU A 163 -8.55 5.98 0.24
N ILE A 164 -9.09 6.99 -0.45
CA ILE A 164 -10.43 6.91 -1.04
C ILE A 164 -10.42 5.96 -2.25
N ASP A 165 -9.36 6.01 -3.04
CA ASP A 165 -9.13 5.16 -4.21
C ASP A 165 -9.13 3.68 -3.85
N ASP A 166 -8.43 3.28 -2.79
CA ASP A 166 -8.44 1.91 -2.26
C ASP A 166 -9.87 1.42 -1.96
N VAL A 167 -10.68 2.26 -1.31
CA VAL A 167 -12.07 1.93 -1.01
C VAL A 167 -12.91 1.81 -2.27
N LEU A 168 -12.75 2.75 -3.22
CA LEU A 168 -13.48 2.73 -4.49
C LEU A 168 -13.06 1.53 -5.36
N GLY A 169 -11.76 1.17 -5.33
CA GLY A 169 -11.23 -0.01 -6.03
C GLY A 169 -11.85 -1.32 -5.53
N ILE A 170 -11.95 -1.50 -4.21
CA ILE A 170 -12.61 -2.67 -3.60
C ILE A 170 -14.09 -2.72 -4.02
N ILE A 171 -14.80 -1.60 -3.99
CA ILE A 171 -16.20 -1.53 -4.41
C ILE A 171 -16.32 -1.87 -5.89
N ALA A 172 -15.51 -1.28 -6.77
CA ALA A 172 -15.53 -1.53 -8.20
C ALA A 172 -15.24 -3.01 -8.50
N LEU A 173 -14.21 -3.59 -7.88
CA LEU A 173 -13.89 -5.01 -8.02
C LEU A 173 -15.06 -5.89 -7.58
N THR A 174 -15.65 -5.61 -6.40
CA THR A 174 -16.79 -6.38 -5.90
C THR A 174 -18.01 -6.30 -6.82
N VAL A 175 -18.29 -5.12 -7.40
CA VAL A 175 -19.38 -4.95 -8.34
C VAL A 175 -19.16 -5.83 -9.58
N ILE A 176 -17.97 -5.79 -10.16
CA ILE A 176 -17.68 -6.54 -11.39
C ILE A 176 -17.65 -8.04 -11.12
N THR A 177 -17.04 -8.50 -10.03
CA THR A 177 -17.01 -9.93 -9.67
C THR A 177 -18.41 -10.45 -9.36
N SER A 178 -19.27 -9.71 -8.66
CA SER A 178 -20.65 -10.09 -8.38
C SER A 178 -21.53 -10.11 -9.62
N LEU A 179 -21.24 -9.28 -10.63
CA LEU A 179 -21.93 -9.32 -11.93
C LEU A 179 -21.46 -10.51 -12.78
N ALA A 180 -20.21 -10.91 -12.65
CA ALA A 180 -19.66 -12.07 -13.34
C ALA A 180 -20.14 -13.41 -12.73
N ASP A 181 -20.20 -13.45 -11.40
CA ASP A 181 -20.67 -14.60 -10.61
C ASP A 181 -21.51 -14.10 -9.41
N PRO A 182 -22.83 -14.18 -9.48
CA PRO A 182 -23.72 -13.72 -8.42
C PRO A 182 -23.54 -14.44 -7.05
N GLU A 183 -22.89 -15.60 -7.03
CA GLU A 183 -22.58 -16.31 -5.79
C GLU A 183 -21.27 -15.80 -5.14
N SER A 184 -20.44 -15.06 -5.86
CA SER A 184 -19.10 -14.66 -5.41
C SER A 184 -19.06 -13.51 -4.41
N GLY A 185 -20.16 -12.76 -4.22
CA GLY A 185 -20.18 -11.68 -3.22
C GLY A 185 -21.43 -10.84 -3.17
N ASN A 186 -21.72 -10.27 -2.01
CA ASN A 186 -22.83 -9.34 -1.82
C ASN A 186 -22.30 -7.93 -1.59
N ILE A 187 -22.49 -7.04 -2.53
CA ILE A 187 -22.07 -5.63 -2.50
C ILE A 187 -22.51 -4.94 -1.20
N GLY A 188 -23.74 -5.25 -0.70
CA GLY A 188 -24.25 -4.68 0.53
C GLY A 188 -23.41 -5.07 1.75
N ILE A 189 -22.91 -6.31 1.79
CA ILE A 189 -22.02 -6.79 2.87
C ILE A 189 -20.67 -6.06 2.82
N VAL A 190 -20.11 -5.86 1.63
CA VAL A 190 -18.83 -5.15 1.47
C VAL A 190 -18.95 -3.70 1.91
N ILE A 191 -20.00 -3.00 1.48
CA ILE A 191 -20.26 -1.62 1.92
C ILE A 191 -20.44 -1.57 3.45
N LEU A 192 -21.20 -2.50 4.02
CA LEU A 192 -21.41 -2.58 5.47
C LEU A 192 -20.09 -2.82 6.22
N LYS A 193 -19.21 -3.69 5.72
CA LYS A 193 -17.87 -3.93 6.28
C LYS A 193 -17.01 -2.67 6.22
N ILE A 194 -16.96 -1.97 5.08
CA ILE A 194 -16.19 -0.71 4.95
C ILE A 194 -16.71 0.35 5.94
N LEU A 195 -18.01 0.54 6.03
CA LEU A 195 -18.60 1.47 7.01
C LEU A 195 -18.31 1.04 8.45
N GLY A 196 -18.38 -0.27 8.72
CA GLY A 196 -18.00 -0.88 10.00
C GLY A 196 -16.55 -0.59 10.39
N PHE A 197 -15.63 -0.70 9.44
CA PHE A 197 -14.22 -0.36 9.65
C PHE A 197 -14.04 1.11 10.06
N PHE A 198 -14.64 2.05 9.33
CA PHE A 198 -14.53 3.46 9.67
C PHE A 198 -15.18 3.81 11.01
N ALA A 199 -16.30 3.17 11.35
CA ALA A 199 -16.93 3.30 12.67
C ALA A 199 -16.02 2.75 13.77
N PHE A 200 -15.45 1.56 13.60
CA PHE A 200 -14.46 0.97 14.51
C PHE A 200 -13.26 1.91 14.67
N ALA A 201 -12.66 2.34 13.55
CA ALA A 201 -11.50 3.22 13.54
C ALA A 201 -11.75 4.53 14.29
N LEU A 202 -12.94 5.12 14.11
CA LEU A 202 -13.33 6.33 14.84
C LEU A 202 -13.49 6.08 16.35
N LEU A 203 -14.29 5.09 16.73
CA LEU A 203 -14.61 4.82 18.13
C LEU A 203 -13.38 4.35 18.91
N PHE A 204 -12.70 3.31 18.41
CA PHE A 204 -11.53 2.75 19.07
C PHE A 204 -10.33 3.69 18.96
N GLY A 205 -10.16 4.37 17.82
CA GLY A 205 -9.09 5.35 17.61
C GLY A 205 -9.20 6.53 18.56
N VAL A 206 -10.39 7.13 18.70
CA VAL A 206 -10.62 8.23 19.66
C VAL A 206 -10.41 7.77 21.10
N PHE A 207 -10.93 6.60 21.48
CA PHE A 207 -10.70 6.02 22.80
C PHE A 207 -9.22 5.83 23.08
N PHE A 208 -8.49 5.18 22.16
CA PHE A 208 -7.06 4.95 22.30
C PHE A 208 -6.27 6.25 22.35
N HIS A 209 -6.60 7.22 21.51
CA HIS A 209 -5.97 8.54 21.52
C HIS A 209 -6.05 9.20 22.90
N PHE A 210 -7.22 9.21 23.53
CA PHE A 210 -7.40 9.78 24.88
C PHE A 210 -6.57 9.04 25.92
N VAL A 211 -6.61 7.70 25.92
CA VAL A 211 -5.85 6.87 26.87
C VAL A 211 -4.34 7.06 26.67
N PHE A 212 -3.88 6.99 25.42
CA PHE A 212 -2.48 7.10 25.07
C PHE A 212 -1.92 8.51 25.37
N ASN A 213 -2.66 9.56 25.02
CA ASN A 213 -2.27 10.94 25.29
C ASN A 213 -2.17 11.21 26.80
N LYS A 214 -3.14 10.74 27.59
CA LYS A 214 -3.11 10.86 29.05
C LYS A 214 -1.92 10.11 29.66
N TRP A 215 -1.58 8.94 29.10
CA TRP A 215 -0.43 8.16 29.56
C TRP A 215 0.90 8.84 29.20
N THR A 216 1.04 9.34 27.98
CA THR A 216 2.26 10.02 27.51
C THR A 216 2.56 11.34 28.23
N GLN A 217 1.52 12.03 28.73
CA GLN A 217 1.69 13.25 29.53
C GLN A 217 2.15 13.00 30.98
N ARG A 218 1.87 11.81 31.53
CA ARG A 218 2.16 11.50 32.94
C ARG A 218 3.54 10.94 33.18
N THR A 219 4.21 10.42 32.17
CA THR A 219 5.45 9.67 32.33
C THR A 219 6.49 10.18 31.36
N GLU A 220 7.56 10.81 31.87
CA GLU A 220 8.71 11.21 31.05
C GLU A 220 9.74 10.08 30.90
N GLU A 221 9.76 9.14 31.83
CA GLU A 221 10.67 8.00 31.84
C GLU A 221 10.17 6.87 30.92
N ASN A 222 11.13 6.12 30.32
CA ASN A 222 10.87 4.91 29.51
C ASN A 222 10.08 5.15 28.20
N GLN A 223 10.49 6.10 27.39
CA GLN A 223 9.89 6.41 26.09
C GLN A 223 9.82 5.20 25.12
N ARG A 224 10.65 4.17 25.33
CA ARG A 224 10.63 2.92 24.54
C ARG A 224 9.31 2.17 24.64
N ARG A 225 8.59 2.26 25.75
CA ARG A 225 7.29 1.62 25.95
C ARG A 225 6.24 2.19 25.00
N TYR A 226 6.32 3.49 24.70
CA TYR A 226 5.41 4.12 23.74
C TYR A 226 5.58 3.57 22.32
N VAL A 227 6.82 3.27 21.92
CA VAL A 227 7.10 2.68 20.60
C VAL A 227 6.51 1.28 20.51
N ILE A 228 6.67 0.44 21.55
CA ILE A 228 6.12 -0.93 21.57
C ILE A 228 4.59 -0.90 21.49
N VAL A 229 3.93 -0.07 22.30
CA VAL A 229 2.46 0.03 22.28
C VAL A 229 1.95 0.59 20.96
N SER A 230 2.66 1.55 20.37
CA SER A 230 2.34 2.07 19.04
C SER A 230 2.47 1.01 17.95
N PHE A 231 3.49 0.15 18.05
CA PHE A 231 3.65 -0.96 17.12
C PHE A 231 2.54 -2.00 17.27
N ALA A 232 2.21 -2.36 18.50
CA ALA A 232 1.09 -3.25 18.75
C ALA A 232 -0.24 -2.70 18.21
N LEU A 233 -0.48 -1.39 18.36
CA LEU A 233 -1.65 -0.72 17.78
C LEU A 233 -1.63 -0.77 16.25
N CYS A 234 -0.49 -0.50 15.62
CA CYS A 234 -0.31 -0.58 14.17
C CYS A 234 -0.72 -1.95 13.64
N LEU A 235 -0.13 -3.03 14.21
CA LEU A 235 -0.42 -4.39 13.79
C LEU A 235 -1.87 -4.81 14.08
N LEU A 236 -2.45 -4.37 15.20
CA LEU A 236 -3.84 -4.65 15.54
C LEU A 236 -4.80 -4.02 14.55
N PHE A 237 -4.58 -2.75 14.18
CA PHE A 237 -5.43 -2.06 13.19
C PHE A 237 -5.29 -2.68 11.80
N ALA A 238 -4.07 -3.04 11.38
CA ALA A 238 -3.83 -3.73 10.13
C ALA A 238 -4.59 -5.07 10.09
N TYR A 239 -4.42 -5.89 11.12
CA TYR A 239 -5.10 -7.18 11.24
C TYR A 239 -6.63 -7.05 11.24
N VAL A 240 -7.18 -6.12 12.03
CA VAL A 240 -8.63 -5.92 12.12
C VAL A 240 -9.21 -5.39 10.81
N ALA A 241 -8.50 -4.49 10.11
CA ALA A 241 -8.92 -3.96 8.82
C ALA A 241 -9.07 -5.09 7.79
N GLU A 242 -8.05 -5.93 7.65
CA GLU A 242 -8.01 -7.00 6.65
C GLU A 242 -8.95 -8.16 7.02
N GLU A 243 -8.78 -8.75 8.20
CA GLU A 243 -9.44 -10.00 8.58
C GLU A 243 -10.95 -9.82 8.84
N PHE A 244 -11.36 -8.74 9.54
CA PHE A 244 -12.76 -8.57 9.91
C PHE A 244 -13.55 -7.75 8.89
N PHE A 245 -12.90 -6.74 8.30
CA PHE A 245 -13.60 -5.80 7.45
C PHE A 245 -13.27 -5.93 5.97
N GLY A 246 -12.24 -6.69 5.58
CA GLY A 246 -11.80 -6.82 4.20
C GLY A 246 -11.34 -5.48 3.60
N VAL A 247 -10.86 -4.57 4.44
CA VAL A 247 -10.21 -3.32 4.07
C VAL A 247 -8.71 -3.52 4.18
N ALA A 248 -7.96 -3.06 3.18
CA ALA A 248 -6.52 -3.28 3.13
C ALA A 248 -5.81 -2.97 4.47
N ASP A 249 -4.93 -3.86 4.91
CA ASP A 249 -4.11 -3.77 6.12
C ASP A 249 -3.32 -2.46 6.19
N ILE A 250 -2.82 -1.99 5.03
CA ILE A 250 -2.13 -0.70 4.88
C ILE A 250 -3.00 0.48 5.29
N THR A 251 -4.30 0.45 5.00
CA THR A 251 -5.27 1.47 5.41
C THR A 251 -5.45 1.45 6.93
N GLY A 252 -5.58 0.24 7.52
CA GLY A 252 -5.65 0.07 8.97
C GLY A 252 -4.44 0.64 9.69
N SER A 253 -3.23 0.30 9.23
CA SER A 253 -1.97 0.79 9.80
C SER A 253 -1.81 2.31 9.66
N PHE A 254 -2.19 2.90 8.53
CA PHE A 254 -2.19 4.35 8.33
C PHE A 254 -3.12 5.05 9.33
N VAL A 255 -4.34 4.53 9.51
CA VAL A 255 -5.30 5.07 10.50
C VAL A 255 -4.73 4.97 11.92
N ALA A 256 -4.08 3.87 12.29
CA ALA A 256 -3.39 3.75 13.58
C ALA A 256 -2.32 4.85 13.76
N GLY A 257 -1.55 5.15 12.70
CA GLY A 257 -0.61 6.27 12.68
C GLY A 257 -1.30 7.61 12.92
N LEU A 258 -2.42 7.87 12.24
CA LEU A 258 -3.22 9.08 12.41
C LEU A 258 -3.73 9.24 13.85
N VAL A 259 -4.16 8.16 14.50
CA VAL A 259 -4.63 8.19 15.90
C VAL A 259 -3.55 8.72 16.84
N ILE A 260 -2.29 8.40 16.58
CA ILE A 260 -1.14 8.82 17.39
C ILE A 260 -0.58 10.17 16.93
N SER A 261 -0.79 10.59 15.68
CA SER A 261 -0.13 11.75 15.05
C SER A 261 -0.26 13.06 15.83
N SER A 262 -1.34 13.22 16.59
CA SER A 262 -1.63 14.43 17.38
C SER A 262 -1.09 14.38 18.82
N THR A 263 -0.30 13.35 19.20
CA THR A 263 0.22 13.21 20.56
C THR A 263 1.59 13.87 20.74
N SER A 264 1.96 14.17 21.98
CA SER A 264 3.23 14.86 22.30
C SER A 264 4.49 14.04 21.97
N LYS A 265 4.38 12.72 21.81
CA LYS A 265 5.50 11.81 21.58
C LYS A 265 5.60 11.34 20.13
N THR A 266 4.74 11.82 19.23
CA THR A 266 4.69 11.41 17.82
C THR A 266 6.04 11.49 17.12
N LYS A 267 6.77 12.60 17.26
CA LYS A 267 8.09 12.77 16.62
C LYS A 267 9.11 11.71 17.08
N TYR A 268 9.10 11.37 18.37
CA TYR A 268 9.98 10.35 18.91
C TYR A 268 9.63 8.96 18.36
N ILE A 269 8.35 8.63 18.33
CA ILE A 269 7.83 7.36 17.82
C ILE A 269 8.16 7.26 16.32
N ALA A 270 7.81 8.27 15.53
CA ALA A 270 8.04 8.30 14.08
C ALA A 270 9.52 8.09 13.75
N HIS A 271 10.45 8.76 14.43
CA HIS A 271 11.88 8.61 14.20
C HIS A 271 12.38 7.16 14.46
N ARG A 272 11.81 6.46 15.46
CA ARG A 272 12.19 5.06 15.74
C ARG A 272 11.69 4.10 14.65
N PHE A 273 10.47 4.30 14.21
CA PHE A 273 9.91 3.51 13.11
C PHE A 273 10.57 3.81 11.77
N ASP A 274 10.88 5.07 11.50
CA ASP A 274 11.58 5.48 10.30
C ASP A 274 12.94 4.79 10.17
N THR A 275 13.71 4.73 11.25
CA THR A 275 14.99 4.02 11.27
C THR A 275 14.83 2.53 10.94
N MET A 276 13.85 1.84 11.54
CA MET A 276 13.60 0.42 11.29
C MET A 276 13.09 0.19 9.85
N SER A 277 12.21 1.04 9.39
CA SER A 277 11.67 1.01 8.02
C SER A 277 12.78 1.17 7.00
N TYR A 278 13.61 2.21 7.14
CA TYR A 278 14.68 2.53 6.20
C TYR A 278 15.77 1.45 6.13
N LEU A 279 16.15 0.86 7.28
CA LEU A 279 17.26 -0.10 7.34
C LEU A 279 16.92 -1.46 6.73
N LEU A 280 15.70 -1.93 6.89
CA LEU A 280 15.35 -3.30 6.54
C LEU A 280 14.02 -3.40 5.79
N LEU A 281 12.95 -2.82 6.33
CA LEU A 281 11.60 -3.14 5.92
C LEU A 281 11.26 -2.58 4.54
N SER A 282 11.50 -1.28 4.30
CA SER A 282 11.24 -0.66 2.99
C SER A 282 12.07 -1.25 1.86
N PRO A 283 13.40 -1.47 1.99
CA PRO A 283 14.17 -2.14 0.95
C PRO A 283 13.65 -3.53 0.60
N VAL A 284 13.30 -4.35 1.59
CA VAL A 284 12.76 -5.70 1.35
C VAL A 284 11.39 -5.62 0.68
N PHE A 285 10.51 -4.71 1.14
CA PHE A 285 9.20 -4.52 0.56
C PHE A 285 9.27 -4.12 -0.92
N PHE A 286 10.01 -3.05 -1.27
CA PHE A 286 10.09 -2.61 -2.67
C PHE A 286 10.80 -3.62 -3.57
N ALA A 287 11.83 -4.30 -3.08
CA ALA A 287 12.45 -5.39 -3.84
C ALA A 287 11.48 -6.55 -4.05
N SER A 288 10.66 -6.91 -3.07
CA SER A 288 9.69 -8.01 -3.18
C SER A 288 8.65 -7.78 -4.27
N ILE A 289 8.25 -6.52 -4.51
CA ILE A 289 7.37 -6.16 -5.64
C ILE A 289 8.07 -6.51 -6.96
N GLY A 290 9.34 -6.14 -7.12
CA GLY A 290 10.12 -6.48 -8.30
C GLY A 290 10.36 -7.99 -8.46
N LEU A 291 10.55 -8.71 -7.35
CA LEU A 291 10.73 -10.17 -7.34
C LEU A 291 9.47 -10.93 -7.79
N LYS A 292 8.28 -10.36 -7.62
CA LYS A 292 7.00 -10.97 -8.05
C LYS A 292 6.72 -10.76 -9.55
N VAL A 293 7.53 -9.97 -10.25
CA VAL A 293 7.31 -9.70 -11.66
C VAL A 293 7.64 -10.96 -12.47
N GLU A 294 6.69 -11.42 -13.26
CA GLU A 294 6.84 -12.47 -14.25
C GLU A 294 6.51 -11.90 -15.63
N LEU A 295 7.37 -12.14 -16.61
CA LEU A 295 7.09 -11.70 -17.97
C LEU A 295 6.40 -12.83 -18.74
N PRO A 296 5.17 -12.62 -19.22
CA PRO A 296 4.51 -13.56 -20.11
C PRO A 296 5.28 -13.65 -21.45
N LYS A 297 5.03 -14.71 -22.23
CA LYS A 297 5.56 -14.79 -23.59
C LYS A 297 5.05 -13.58 -24.39
N MET A 298 5.95 -12.63 -24.64
CA MET A 298 5.63 -11.38 -25.33
C MET A 298 5.28 -11.64 -26.79
N SER A 299 4.01 -11.48 -27.18
CA SER A 299 3.60 -11.30 -28.57
C SER A 299 3.60 -9.82 -28.93
N MET A 300 3.71 -9.49 -30.23
CA MET A 300 3.60 -8.08 -30.67
C MET A 300 2.27 -7.45 -30.27
N THR A 301 1.20 -8.21 -30.20
CA THR A 301 -0.13 -7.75 -29.76
C THR A 301 -0.10 -7.39 -28.26
N ILE A 302 0.52 -8.20 -27.42
CA ILE A 302 0.66 -7.94 -25.99
C ILE A 302 1.53 -6.70 -25.75
N ILE A 303 2.62 -6.53 -26.50
CA ILE A 303 3.48 -5.34 -26.39
C ILE A 303 2.74 -4.07 -26.82
N ALA A 304 1.91 -4.14 -27.84
CA ALA A 304 1.10 -3.00 -28.30
C ALA A 304 -0.07 -2.68 -27.36
N PHE A 305 -0.57 -3.68 -26.61
CA PHE A 305 -1.61 -3.51 -25.60
C PHE A 305 -1.07 -2.89 -24.30
N ALA A 306 0.12 -3.32 -23.82
CA ALA A 306 0.76 -2.83 -22.60
C ALA A 306 1.28 -1.38 -22.74
#